data_9b1c0e940261a0c53d79b840e638f3da
#
_entry.id   9b1c0e940261a0c53d79b840e638f3da
#
_cell.length_a   1.000
_cell.length_b   1.000
_cell.length_c   1.000
_cell.angle_alpha   90.00
_cell.angle_beta   90.00
_cell.angle_gamma   90.00
#
_symmetry.space_group_name_H-M   'P 1'
#
loop_
_entity.id
_entity.type
_entity.pdbx_description
1 polymer ?
#
loop_
_entity_poly.entity_id
_entity_poly.type
_entity_poly.pdbx_seq_one_letter_code
_entity_poly.pdbx_strand_id
1 'polypeptide(L)' 'MEEREREEVFSKAVKAGKRTYFFDVKETKQGERYITITESKRKFDNDGGTFSYEKHKIFLYKEDYSKFKNALEGVIRFVE' A
#
# COMPACT_ATOMS: atom_id res chain seq x y z
N MET A 1 -6.29 -19.99 -3.62
CA MET A 1 -6.23 -18.56 -3.46
C MET A 1 -4.89 -18.05 -3.78
N GLU A 2 -4.89 -16.98 -4.51
CA GLU A 2 -3.66 -16.40 -4.89
C GLU A 2 -2.83 -15.96 -3.76
N GLU A 3 -3.45 -15.51 -2.69
CA GLU A 3 -2.72 -15.00 -1.58
C GLU A 3 -1.91 -16.02 -0.88
N ARG A 4 -2.26 -17.29 -1.06
CA ARG A 4 -1.49 -18.33 -0.43
C ARG A 4 -0.17 -18.54 -1.09
N GLU A 5 -0.03 -18.08 -2.33
CA GLU A 5 1.21 -18.27 -3.04
C GLU A 5 2.19 -17.16 -2.76
N ARG A 6 1.75 -16.11 -2.08
CA ARG A 6 2.59 -14.97 -1.80
C ARG A 6 2.54 -14.71 -0.33
N GLU A 7 3.66 -14.89 0.32
CA GLU A 7 3.71 -14.66 1.74
C GLU A 7 4.08 -13.25 2.05
N GLU A 8 3.41 -12.70 3.04
CA GLU A 8 3.73 -11.38 3.52
C GLU A 8 4.87 -11.51 4.49
N VAL A 9 6.03 -10.98 4.11
CA VAL A 9 7.23 -11.11 4.90
C VAL A 9 7.34 -10.01 5.93
N PHE A 10 6.80 -8.85 5.63
CA PHE A 10 6.91 -7.69 6.49
C PHE A 10 5.78 -6.74 6.13
N SER A 11 5.28 -6.02 7.13
CA SER A 11 4.15 -5.13 6.89
C SER A 11 4.23 -3.95 7.83
N LYS A 12 3.90 -2.79 7.31
CA LYS A 12 3.79 -1.57 8.09
C LYS A 12 2.52 -0.87 7.72
N ALA A 13 1.88 -0.22 8.70
CA ALA A 13 0.67 0.53 8.43
C ALA A 13 0.83 1.94 8.97
N VAL A 14 0.36 2.91 8.20
CA VAL A 14 0.38 4.31 8.59
C VAL A 14 -1.04 4.81 8.59
N LYS A 15 -1.54 5.19 9.75
CA LYS A 15 -2.89 5.67 9.87
C LYS A 15 -2.92 7.17 9.75
N ALA A 16 -3.78 7.66 8.88
CA ALA A 16 -3.84 9.09 8.59
C ALA A 16 -5.28 9.52 8.42
N GLY A 17 -5.97 9.75 9.54
CA GLY A 17 -7.37 10.15 9.50
C GLY A 17 -8.24 9.04 8.96
N LYS A 18 -8.98 9.33 7.91
CA LYS A 18 -9.85 8.34 7.30
C LYS A 18 -9.11 7.37 6.41
N ARG A 19 -7.83 7.61 6.17
CA ARG A 19 -7.03 6.76 5.32
C ARG A 19 -6.03 5.97 6.13
N THR A 20 -5.72 4.81 5.63
CA THR A 20 -4.65 3.99 6.17
C THR A 20 -3.82 3.52 4.99
N TYR A 21 -2.52 3.64 5.11
CA TYR A 21 -1.61 3.19 4.07
C TYR A 21 -0.89 1.96 4.57
N PHE A 22 -0.98 0.89 3.79
CA PHE A 22 -0.33 -0.37 4.14
C PHE A 22 0.85 -0.59 3.21
N PHE A 23 1.98 -0.88 3.80
CA PHE A 23 3.21 -1.15 3.05
C PHE A 23 3.58 -2.59 3.35
N ASP A 24 3.40 -3.45 2.38
CA ASP A 24 3.60 -4.88 2.58
C ASP A 24 4.70 -5.40 1.67
N VAL A 25 5.58 -6.22 2.25
CA VAL A 25 6.57 -6.92 1.46
C VAL A 25 6.05 -8.32 1.23
N LYS A 26 5.92 -8.69 -0.03
CA LYS A 26 5.40 -10.00 -0.42
C LYS A 26 6.52 -10.82 -1.03
N GLU A 27 6.39 -12.12 -0.94
CA GLU A 27 7.39 -13.02 -1.49
C GLU A 27 6.70 -14.08 -2.33
N THR A 28 7.21 -14.32 -3.53
CA THR A 28 6.67 -15.34 -4.39
C THR A 28 7.26 -16.69 -4.04
N LYS A 29 6.74 -17.74 -4.64
CA LYS A 29 7.25 -19.07 -4.41
C LYS A 29 8.70 -19.21 -4.84
N GLN A 30 9.09 -18.43 -5.82
CA GLN A 30 10.47 -18.48 -6.30
C GLN A 30 11.41 -17.67 -5.42
N GLY A 31 10.88 -17.03 -4.38
CA GLY A 31 11.71 -16.25 -3.48
C GLY A 31 11.93 -14.83 -3.88
N GLU A 32 11.20 -14.36 -4.88
CA GLU A 32 11.32 -12.97 -5.29
C GLU A 32 10.42 -12.11 -4.45
N ARG A 33 10.89 -10.93 -4.11
CA ARG A 33 10.14 -10.03 -3.25
C ARG A 33 9.72 -8.79 -3.99
N TYR A 34 8.57 -8.26 -3.61
CA TYR A 34 8.09 -7.01 -4.15
C TYR A 34 7.27 -6.33 -3.06
N ILE A 35 6.95 -5.06 -3.30
CA ILE A 35 6.22 -4.26 -2.31
C ILE A 35 4.84 -3.96 -2.86
N THR A 36 3.83 -4.02 -2.00
CA THR A 36 2.53 -3.48 -2.36
C THR A 36 2.23 -2.34 -1.41
N ILE A 37 1.68 -1.27 -1.96
CA ILE A 37 1.25 -0.13 -1.18
C ILE A 37 -0.23 0.01 -1.40
N THR A 38 -1.00 -0.05 -0.30
CA THR A 38 -2.45 0.00 -0.38
C THR A 38 -2.94 1.23 0.36
N GLU A 39 -3.74 2.03 -0.30
CA GLU A 39 -4.45 3.11 0.36
C GLU A 39 -5.85 2.62 0.63
N SER A 40 -6.27 2.66 1.90
CA SER A 40 -7.61 2.26 2.29
C SER A 40 -8.29 3.48 2.88
N LYS A 41 -9.39 3.88 2.27
CA LYS A 41 -10.12 5.06 2.72
C LYS A 41 -11.48 4.65 3.22
N ARG A 42 -11.81 5.08 4.43
CA ARG A 42 -13.11 4.77 5.01
C ARG A 42 -14.13 5.76 4.49
N LYS A 43 -15.25 5.25 4.06
CA LYS A 43 -16.35 6.08 3.56
C LYS A 43 -17.62 5.72 4.30
N PHE A 44 -18.41 6.71 4.57
CA PHE A 44 -19.69 6.50 5.24
C PHE A 44 -20.81 6.62 4.22
N ASP A 45 -21.66 5.62 4.19
CA ASP A 45 -22.79 5.59 3.29
C ASP A 45 -23.98 6.17 4.04
N ASN A 46 -24.38 7.37 3.67
CA ASN A 46 -25.49 8.03 4.33
C ASN A 46 -26.80 7.31 4.15
N ASP A 47 -26.96 6.67 3.00
CA ASP A 47 -28.23 5.99 2.74
C ASP A 47 -28.38 4.76 3.57
N GLY A 48 -27.34 3.99 3.74
CA GLY A 48 -27.41 2.76 4.48
C GLY A 48 -26.96 2.87 5.91
N GLY A 49 -26.33 3.98 6.27
CA GLY A 49 -25.82 4.13 7.62
C GLY A 49 -24.68 3.23 7.96
N THR A 50 -23.90 2.81 6.97
CA THR A 50 -22.81 1.89 7.20
C THR A 50 -21.52 2.47 6.67
N PHE A 51 -20.42 1.84 7.05
CA PHE A 51 -19.11 2.23 6.56
C PHE A 51 -18.66 1.24 5.50
N SER A 52 -17.93 1.75 4.53
CA SER A 52 -17.28 0.90 3.55
C SER A 52 -15.87 1.41 3.37
N TYR A 53 -15.06 0.65 2.65
CA TYR A 53 -13.67 0.99 2.44
C TYR A 53 -13.38 0.97 0.95
N GLU A 54 -12.74 2.04 0.51
CA GLU A 54 -12.30 2.14 -0.86
C GLU A 54 -10.81 1.90 -0.86
N LYS A 55 -10.33 0.93 -1.62
CA LYS A 55 -8.94 0.55 -1.60
C LYS A 55 -8.31 0.66 -2.96
N HIS A 56 -7.11 1.18 -2.97
CA HIS A 56 -6.32 1.28 -4.18
C HIS A 56 -4.93 0.74 -3.88
N LYS A 57 -4.44 -0.12 -4.73
CA LYS A 57 -3.19 -0.81 -4.48
C LYS A 57 -2.25 -0.62 -5.66
N ILE A 58 -1.00 -0.37 -5.36
CA ILE A 58 0.02 -0.35 -6.39
C ILE A 58 1.07 -1.39 -6.05
N PHE A 59 1.70 -1.90 -7.10
CA PHE A 59 2.74 -2.90 -6.97
C PHE A 59 4.05 -2.25 -7.34
N LEU A 60 5.06 -2.44 -6.50
CA LEU A 60 6.35 -1.81 -6.71
C LEU A 60 7.40 -2.89 -6.73
N TYR A 61 8.15 -2.96 -7.82
CA TYR A 61 9.12 -4.00 -8.00
C TYR A 61 10.53 -3.47 -7.79
N LYS A 62 11.45 -4.38 -7.59
CA LYS A 62 12.79 -4.06 -7.14
C LYS A 62 13.49 -3.01 -8.02
N GLU A 63 13.29 -3.08 -9.32
CA GLU A 63 13.96 -2.16 -10.21
C GLU A 63 13.44 -0.73 -10.08
N ASP A 64 12.31 -0.55 -9.40
CA ASP A 64 11.70 0.77 -9.28
C ASP A 64 11.76 1.35 -7.88
N TYR A 65 12.31 0.63 -6.93
CA TYR A 65 12.29 1.09 -5.54
C TYR A 65 12.95 2.45 -5.38
N SER A 66 14.16 2.59 -5.90
CA SER A 66 14.90 3.83 -5.73
C SER A 66 14.23 4.98 -6.45
N LYS A 67 13.72 4.73 -7.62
CA LYS A 67 13.07 5.78 -8.40
C LYS A 67 11.84 6.30 -7.69
N PHE A 68 11.05 5.38 -7.18
CA PHE A 68 9.82 5.74 -6.48
C PHE A 68 10.16 6.51 -5.22
N LYS A 69 11.08 6.01 -4.44
CA LYS A 69 11.46 6.63 -3.18
C LYS A 69 12.00 8.04 -3.42
N ASN A 70 12.88 8.19 -4.39
CA ASN A 70 13.51 9.49 -4.62
C ASN A 70 12.49 10.50 -5.13
N ALA A 71 11.57 10.07 -5.97
CA ALA A 71 10.55 10.98 -6.46
C ALA A 71 9.64 11.43 -5.32
N LEU A 72 9.26 10.50 -4.46
CA LEU A 72 8.40 10.82 -3.33
C LEU A 72 9.10 11.80 -2.39
N GLU A 73 10.37 11.53 -2.08
CA GLU A 73 11.12 12.41 -1.20
C GLU A 73 11.25 13.80 -1.81
N GLY A 74 11.44 13.87 -3.12
CA GLY A 74 11.58 15.13 -3.80
C GLY A 74 10.35 15.99 -3.71
N VAL A 75 9.18 15.41 -3.94
CA VAL A 75 7.96 16.20 -3.90
C VAL A 75 7.58 16.56 -2.46
N ILE A 76 7.88 15.69 -1.52
CA ILE A 76 7.62 16.02 -0.12
C ILE A 76 8.48 17.19 0.31
N ARG A 77 9.75 17.16 -0.07
CA ARG A 77 10.67 18.22 0.28
C ARG A 77 10.24 19.55 -0.33
N PHE A 78 9.68 19.50 -1.52
CA PHE A 78 9.23 20.72 -2.19
C PHE A 78 8.11 21.40 -1.42
N VAL A 79 7.16 20.60 -0.86
CA VAL A 79 6.01 21.18 -0.18
C VAL A 79 6.28 21.47 1.29
N GLU A 80 7.34 20.92 1.86
CA GLU A 80 7.71 21.25 3.22
C GLU A 80 8.50 22.59 3.21
#